data_5a4eaf05bdba2e66045d30cc5fa1d2aa
#
_entry.id   5a4eaf05bdba2e66045d30cc5fa1d2aa
#
_cell.length_a   1.000
_cell.length_b   1.000
_cell.length_c   1.000
_cell.angle_alpha   90.00
_cell.angle_beta   90.00
_cell.angle_gamma   90.00
#
_symmetry.space_group_name_H-M   'P 1'
#
loop_
_entity.id
_entity.type
_entity.pdbx_description
1 polymer ?
#
loop_
_entity_poly.entity_id
_entity_poly.type
_entity_poly.pdbx_seq_one_letter_code
_entity_poly.pdbx_strand_id
1 'polypeptide(L)'
;MIDQIIDFNQSFVAQKGYEKYLTSKYPDKKLAVLTCMDTRLTELLPAALGLKNGDAKIIKNAGGLIITPFDSAMRSLIVAIYELGVEEIMVVAHSQCGACHMSYSHFHHVMKARGIKDKTLDTIRECGIDLNHWLEGFRDTPTSVRKTVQTIKTHPLIPKDITVRGFIIDSETGALEEIC
;
A
#
# COMPACT_ATOMS: atom_id res chain seq x y z
N MET A 1 1.28 16.93 -19.68
CA MET A 1 0.85 16.64 -18.30
C MET A 1 2.00 16.75 -17.29
N ILE A 2 3.12 16.03 -17.46
CA ILE A 2 4.26 16.13 -16.51
C ILE A 2 4.80 17.58 -16.44
N ASP A 3 4.99 18.25 -17.58
CA ASP A 3 5.46 19.64 -17.61
C ASP A 3 4.52 20.58 -16.86
N GLN A 4 3.21 20.43 -17.02
CA GLN A 4 2.20 21.22 -16.28
C GLN A 4 2.31 21.02 -14.76
N ILE A 5 2.63 19.80 -14.31
CA ILE A 5 2.87 19.51 -12.88
C ILE A 5 4.14 20.22 -12.39
N ILE A 6 5.20 20.23 -13.21
CA ILE A 6 6.46 20.93 -12.89
C ILE A 6 6.21 22.44 -12.78
N ASP A 7 5.48 23.04 -13.72
CA ASP A 7 5.16 24.49 -13.71
C ASP A 7 4.32 24.86 -12.49
N PHE A 8 3.33 24.01 -12.14
CA PHE A 8 2.53 24.21 -10.93
C PHE A 8 3.40 24.13 -9.67
N ASN A 9 4.32 23.14 -9.61
CA ASN A 9 5.23 22.99 -8.46
C ASN A 9 6.11 24.24 -8.26
N GLN A 10 6.65 24.80 -9.32
CA GLN A 10 7.43 26.03 -9.24
C GLN A 10 6.62 27.19 -8.63
N SER A 11 5.38 27.34 -9.08
CA SER A 11 4.45 28.35 -8.54
C SER A 11 4.10 28.09 -7.08
N PHE A 12 3.84 26.84 -6.70
CA PHE A 12 3.57 26.41 -5.33
C PHE A 12 4.73 26.76 -4.37
N VAL A 13 5.96 26.49 -4.81
CA VAL A 13 7.16 26.81 -4.01
C VAL A 13 7.35 28.32 -3.90
N ALA A 14 7.22 29.07 -5.01
CA ALA A 14 7.36 30.52 -5.02
C ALA A 14 6.34 31.22 -4.09
N GLN A 15 5.13 30.67 -4.00
CA GLN A 15 4.04 31.16 -3.13
C GLN A 15 4.13 30.60 -1.69
N LYS A 16 5.17 29.83 -1.37
CA LYS A 16 5.35 29.16 -0.07
C LYS A 16 4.19 28.26 0.34
N GLY A 17 3.49 27.66 -0.61
CA GLY A 17 2.34 26.78 -0.38
C GLY A 17 2.65 25.57 0.50
N TYR A 18 3.92 25.25 0.70
CA TYR A 18 4.42 24.17 1.53
C TYR A 18 4.36 24.46 3.04
N GLU A 19 4.28 25.72 3.48
CA GLU A 19 4.42 26.07 4.92
C GLU A 19 3.43 25.33 5.81
N LYS A 20 2.19 25.14 5.35
CA LYS A 20 1.15 24.38 6.09
C LYS A 20 1.39 22.88 6.20
N TYR A 21 2.38 22.35 5.47
CA TYR A 21 2.71 20.92 5.45
C TYR A 21 4.01 20.61 6.20
N LEU A 22 4.66 21.59 6.80
CA LEU A 22 5.90 21.38 7.54
C LEU A 22 5.65 20.49 8.76
N THR A 23 6.44 19.42 8.87
CA THR A 23 6.38 18.47 9.97
C THR A 23 7.72 17.74 10.09
N SER A 24 7.87 16.89 11.12
CA SER A 24 9.05 16.05 11.30
C SER A 24 8.99 14.78 10.45
N LYS A 25 10.11 14.05 10.39
CA LYS A 25 10.13 12.72 9.75
C LYS A 25 9.47 11.63 10.61
N TYR A 26 9.26 11.87 11.89
CA TYR A 26 8.67 10.91 12.81
C TYR A 26 7.14 11.05 12.80
N PRO A 27 6.37 9.95 12.78
CA PRO A 27 4.91 10.02 12.85
C PRO A 27 4.44 10.37 14.26
N ASP A 28 3.67 11.45 14.39
CA ASP A 28 3.23 11.95 15.71
C ASP A 28 2.37 10.92 16.46
N LYS A 29 1.61 10.08 15.73
CA LYS A 29 0.78 9.01 16.30
C LYS A 29 1.49 7.65 16.39
N LYS A 30 2.79 7.59 16.08
CA LYS A 30 3.55 6.33 16.03
C LYS A 30 2.86 5.22 15.22
N LEU A 31 2.12 5.61 14.20
CA LEU A 31 1.25 4.75 13.40
C LEU A 31 1.82 4.56 12.00
N ALA A 32 1.73 3.32 11.48
CA ALA A 32 1.84 3.03 10.06
C ALA A 32 0.51 2.48 9.52
N VAL A 33 0.12 2.89 8.33
CA VAL A 33 -1.05 2.40 7.61
C VAL A 33 -0.59 1.78 6.30
N LEU A 34 -0.82 0.48 6.14
CA LEU A 34 -0.66 -0.22 4.86
C LEU A 34 -2.01 -0.26 4.16
N THR A 35 -2.10 0.30 2.94
CA THR A 35 -3.35 0.41 2.21
C THR A 35 -3.17 0.30 0.70
N CYS A 36 -4.29 0.24 -0.03
CA CYS A 36 -4.29 0.20 -1.49
C CYS A 36 -3.84 1.54 -2.11
N MET A 37 -3.21 1.45 -3.29
CA MET A 37 -2.87 2.61 -4.11
C MET A 37 -4.06 3.21 -4.87
N ASP A 38 -5.27 2.74 -4.65
CA ASP A 38 -6.49 3.26 -5.27
C ASP A 38 -6.58 4.78 -5.10
N THR A 39 -6.86 5.48 -6.19
CA THR A 39 -6.89 6.96 -6.22
C THR A 39 -7.97 7.55 -5.34
N ARG A 40 -9.10 6.83 -5.13
CA ARG A 40 -10.20 7.25 -4.24
C ARG A 40 -9.76 7.37 -2.78
N LEU A 41 -8.72 6.63 -2.37
CA LEU A 41 -8.20 6.63 -1.00
C LEU A 41 -7.12 7.69 -0.74
N THR A 42 -6.75 8.48 -1.74
CA THR A 42 -5.62 9.42 -1.58
C THR A 42 -5.95 10.50 -0.56
N GLU A 43 -7.15 11.03 -0.57
CA GLU A 43 -7.64 12.03 0.39
C GLU A 43 -8.65 11.44 1.37
N LEU A 44 -9.54 10.55 0.90
CA LEU A 44 -10.60 9.96 1.71
C LEU A 44 -10.05 9.20 2.92
N LEU A 45 -9.02 8.36 2.74
CA LEU A 45 -8.50 7.55 3.83
C LEU A 45 -7.96 8.39 4.99
N PRO A 46 -7.00 9.32 4.80
CA PRO A 46 -6.53 10.13 5.92
C PRO A 46 -7.64 11.00 6.52
N ALA A 47 -8.56 11.53 5.72
CA ALA A 47 -9.69 12.32 6.21
C ALA A 47 -10.63 11.48 7.09
N ALA A 48 -11.02 10.29 6.64
CA ALA A 48 -11.90 9.39 7.38
C ALA A 48 -11.28 8.87 8.68
N LEU A 49 -9.95 8.72 8.71
CA LEU A 49 -9.20 8.32 9.91
C LEU A 49 -8.82 9.51 10.82
N GLY A 50 -9.17 10.74 10.47
CA GLY A 50 -8.77 11.94 11.21
C GLY A 50 -7.27 12.18 11.22
N LEU A 51 -6.55 11.73 10.20
CA LEU A 51 -5.09 11.86 10.08
C LEU A 51 -4.72 13.15 9.33
N LYS A 52 -3.73 13.85 9.87
CA LYS A 52 -3.13 15.03 9.26
C LYS A 52 -1.72 14.70 8.74
N ASN A 53 -1.14 15.62 7.96
CA ASN A 53 0.24 15.51 7.53
C ASN A 53 1.17 15.43 8.75
N GLY A 54 2.01 14.37 8.81
CA GLY A 54 2.89 14.09 9.95
C GLY A 54 2.36 13.07 10.95
N ASP A 55 1.06 12.77 10.99
CA ASP A 55 0.47 11.86 11.99
C ASP A 55 0.92 10.40 11.82
N ALA A 56 1.02 9.90 10.59
CA ALA A 56 1.24 8.48 10.31
C ALA A 56 2.13 8.25 9.08
N LYS A 57 2.73 7.06 8.98
CA LYS A 57 3.37 6.57 7.76
C LYS A 57 2.35 5.86 6.89
N ILE A 58 2.10 6.36 5.69
CA ILE A 58 1.17 5.75 4.74
C ILE A 58 1.98 4.97 3.70
N ILE A 59 1.80 3.65 3.69
CA ILE A 59 2.43 2.71 2.75
C ILE A 59 1.35 2.26 1.78
N LYS A 60 1.55 2.47 0.48
CA LYS A 60 0.58 2.11 -0.56
C LYS A 60 1.17 1.14 -1.56
N ASN A 61 0.42 0.09 -1.88
CA ASN A 61 0.72 -0.81 -2.99
C ASN A 61 -0.57 -1.32 -3.66
N ALA A 62 -0.45 -2.11 -4.72
CA ALA A 62 -1.60 -2.73 -5.38
C ALA A 62 -2.30 -3.70 -4.43
N GLY A 63 -3.51 -3.35 -3.98
CA GLY A 63 -4.34 -4.16 -3.09
C GLY A 63 -4.12 -3.93 -1.59
N GLY A 64 -3.11 -3.18 -1.15
CA GLY A 64 -2.82 -3.00 0.29
C GLY A 64 -2.34 -4.29 0.98
N LEU A 65 -1.52 -5.09 0.31
CA LEU A 65 -1.17 -6.47 0.68
C LEU A 65 0.32 -6.62 1.01
N ILE A 66 0.62 -7.67 1.79
CA ILE A 66 1.95 -8.31 1.82
C ILE A 66 1.88 -9.56 0.94
N ILE A 67 2.54 -9.53 -0.22
CA ILE A 67 2.54 -10.66 -1.18
C ILE A 67 3.53 -11.72 -0.73
N THR A 68 4.74 -11.29 -0.36
CA THR A 68 5.78 -12.16 0.16
C THR A 68 6.37 -11.57 1.45
N PRO A 69 6.90 -12.40 2.37
CA PRO A 69 7.42 -11.90 3.65
C PRO A 69 8.55 -10.87 3.53
N PHE A 70 9.25 -10.82 2.41
CA PHE A 70 10.36 -9.90 2.16
C PHE A 70 10.10 -8.94 1.00
N ASP A 71 8.84 -8.56 0.78
CA ASP A 71 8.49 -7.57 -0.22
C ASP A 71 8.77 -6.11 0.24
N SER A 72 8.57 -5.18 -0.67
CA SER A 72 8.81 -3.75 -0.45
C SER A 72 7.92 -3.16 0.65
N ALA A 73 6.68 -3.63 0.79
CA ALA A 73 5.76 -3.15 1.82
C ALA A 73 6.21 -3.61 3.21
N MET A 74 6.58 -4.89 3.36
CA MET A 74 7.15 -5.41 4.61
C MET A 74 8.44 -4.67 4.99
N ARG A 75 9.35 -4.44 4.02
CA ARG A 75 10.55 -3.64 4.27
C ARG A 75 10.20 -2.24 4.79
N SER A 76 9.18 -1.60 4.23
CA SER A 76 8.75 -0.27 4.66
C SER A 76 8.20 -0.26 6.08
N LEU A 77 7.44 -1.30 6.47
CA LEU A 77 6.95 -1.47 7.85
C LEU A 77 8.12 -1.68 8.83
N ILE A 78 9.10 -2.49 8.49
CA ILE A 78 10.30 -2.72 9.31
C ILE A 78 11.06 -1.40 9.53
N VAL A 79 11.28 -0.61 8.47
CA VAL A 79 11.92 0.72 8.59
C VAL A 79 11.07 1.66 9.45
N ALA A 80 9.74 1.64 9.30
CA ALA A 80 8.84 2.48 10.09
C ALA A 80 8.93 2.14 11.59
N ILE A 81 9.06 0.88 11.96
CA ILE A 81 9.23 0.44 13.36
C ILE A 81 10.60 0.86 13.89
N TYR A 82 11.68 0.41 13.27
CA TYR A 82 13.02 0.51 13.85
C TYR A 82 13.66 1.90 13.72
N GLU A 83 13.37 2.63 12.63
CA GLU A 83 13.98 3.93 12.36
C GLU A 83 13.05 5.11 12.68
N LEU A 84 11.73 4.90 12.66
CA LEU A 84 10.78 6.00 12.76
C LEU A 84 9.85 5.88 13.99
N GLY A 85 10.03 4.87 14.83
CA GLY A 85 9.36 4.72 16.10
C GLY A 85 7.88 4.38 16.01
N VAL A 86 7.46 3.66 14.96
CA VAL A 86 6.10 3.14 14.83
C VAL A 86 5.87 2.04 15.84
N GLU A 87 4.74 2.09 16.56
CA GLU A 87 4.31 1.13 17.56
C GLU A 87 3.01 0.40 17.14
N GLU A 88 2.25 0.98 16.22
CA GLU A 88 0.98 0.43 15.75
C GLU A 88 0.91 0.37 14.21
N ILE A 89 0.32 -0.69 13.69
CA ILE A 89 0.11 -0.91 12.26
C ILE A 89 -1.37 -1.16 11.99
N MET A 90 -1.95 -0.37 11.09
CA MET A 90 -3.25 -0.63 10.48
C MET A 90 -3.07 -1.20 9.07
N VAL A 91 -3.68 -2.34 8.79
CA VAL A 91 -3.86 -2.86 7.43
C VAL A 91 -5.27 -2.47 6.98
N VAL A 92 -5.37 -1.56 6.01
CA VAL A 92 -6.66 -1.01 5.57
C VAL A 92 -6.89 -1.34 4.10
N ALA A 93 -7.68 -2.40 3.85
CA ALA A 93 -8.22 -2.69 2.54
C ALA A 93 -9.46 -1.81 2.26
N HIS A 94 -10.05 -1.92 1.07
CA HIS A 94 -11.24 -1.13 0.73
C HIS A 94 -12.26 -1.91 -0.10
N SER A 95 -13.51 -1.43 -0.10
CA SER A 95 -14.57 -1.93 -0.97
C SER A 95 -14.24 -1.71 -2.45
N GLN A 96 -14.72 -2.58 -3.33
CA GLN A 96 -14.55 -2.47 -4.79
C GLN A 96 -13.06 -2.33 -5.23
N CYS A 97 -12.16 -3.05 -4.59
CA CYS A 97 -10.74 -3.01 -4.92
C CYS A 97 -10.46 -3.64 -6.29
N GLY A 98 -9.75 -2.91 -7.16
CA GLY A 98 -9.36 -3.43 -8.47
C GLY A 98 -8.41 -4.64 -8.42
N ALA A 99 -7.73 -4.87 -7.28
CA ALA A 99 -6.91 -6.06 -7.07
C ALA A 99 -7.74 -7.33 -6.79
N CYS A 100 -9.04 -7.18 -6.47
CA CYS A 100 -9.95 -8.31 -6.38
C CYS A 100 -10.13 -8.91 -7.78
N HIS A 101 -9.88 -10.22 -7.91
CA HIS A 101 -9.96 -10.95 -9.18
C HIS A 101 -8.85 -10.64 -10.22
N MET A 102 -7.78 -9.92 -9.86
CA MET A 102 -6.60 -9.85 -10.73
C MET A 102 -6.05 -11.26 -11.00
N SER A 103 -5.66 -11.53 -12.24
CA SER A 103 -5.08 -12.81 -12.62
C SER A 103 -3.91 -12.64 -13.59
N TYR A 104 -2.92 -13.51 -13.49
CA TYR A 104 -1.82 -13.54 -14.44
C TYR A 104 -2.29 -13.70 -15.89
N SER A 105 -3.32 -14.50 -16.16
CA SER A 105 -3.83 -14.69 -17.52
C SER A 105 -4.31 -13.39 -18.16
N HIS A 106 -4.98 -12.53 -17.40
CA HIS A 106 -5.37 -11.19 -17.86
C HIS A 106 -4.13 -10.33 -18.15
N PHE A 107 -3.19 -10.25 -17.20
CA PHE A 107 -1.95 -9.48 -17.41
C PHE A 107 -1.14 -9.99 -18.59
N HIS A 108 -1.01 -11.30 -18.76
CA HIS A 108 -0.32 -11.90 -19.89
C HIS A 108 -0.92 -11.41 -21.22
N HIS A 109 -2.25 -11.47 -21.36
CA HIS A 109 -2.95 -10.99 -22.56
C HIS A 109 -2.65 -9.49 -22.82
N VAL A 110 -2.78 -8.64 -21.82
CA VAL A 110 -2.54 -7.18 -21.94
C VAL A 110 -1.07 -6.88 -22.25
N MET A 111 -0.12 -7.56 -21.61
CA MET A 111 1.31 -7.42 -21.90
C MET A 111 1.65 -7.79 -23.34
N LYS A 112 1.08 -8.90 -23.83
CA LYS A 112 1.25 -9.34 -25.25
C LYS A 112 0.72 -8.30 -26.21
N ALA A 113 -0.46 -7.74 -25.96
CA ALA A 113 -1.06 -6.68 -26.78
C ALA A 113 -0.17 -5.40 -26.82
N ARG A 114 0.64 -5.17 -25.78
CA ARG A 114 1.62 -4.07 -25.70
C ARG A 114 3.02 -4.42 -26.17
N GLY A 115 3.19 -5.59 -26.80
CA GLY A 115 4.44 -6.00 -27.45
C GLY A 115 5.44 -6.76 -26.58
N ILE A 116 5.08 -7.13 -25.35
CA ILE A 116 5.93 -8.00 -24.52
C ILE A 116 5.92 -9.41 -25.13
N LYS A 117 7.11 -9.96 -25.40
CA LYS A 117 7.28 -11.28 -26.01
C LYS A 117 7.25 -12.39 -24.98
N ASP A 118 6.75 -13.58 -25.35
CA ASP A 118 6.75 -14.77 -24.47
C ASP A 118 8.15 -15.10 -23.96
N LYS A 119 9.16 -15.03 -24.85
CA LYS A 119 10.56 -15.23 -24.46
C LYS A 119 10.99 -14.36 -23.26
N THR A 120 10.50 -13.12 -23.15
CA THR A 120 10.79 -12.25 -22.00
C THR A 120 10.16 -12.81 -20.73
N LEU A 121 8.91 -13.27 -20.81
CA LEU A 121 8.20 -13.84 -19.67
C LEU A 121 8.83 -15.18 -19.23
N ASP A 122 9.27 -15.98 -20.20
CA ASP A 122 9.97 -17.24 -19.93
C ASP A 122 11.31 -16.99 -19.23
N THR A 123 12.11 -16.03 -19.72
CA THR A 123 13.36 -15.63 -19.05
C THR A 123 13.13 -15.18 -17.60
N ILE A 124 12.06 -14.40 -17.32
CA ILE A 124 11.72 -13.98 -15.95
C ILE A 124 11.43 -15.20 -15.08
N ARG A 125 10.68 -16.19 -15.59
CA ARG A 125 10.39 -17.44 -14.85
C ARG A 125 11.66 -18.26 -14.61
N GLU A 126 12.55 -18.34 -15.60
CA GLU A 126 13.86 -19.00 -15.46
C GLU A 126 14.74 -18.35 -14.38
N CYS A 127 14.58 -17.04 -14.15
CA CYS A 127 15.20 -16.33 -13.02
C CYS A 127 14.55 -16.64 -11.67
N GLY A 128 13.56 -17.53 -11.60
CA GLY A 128 12.89 -17.96 -10.37
C GLY A 128 11.72 -17.08 -9.94
N ILE A 129 11.22 -16.18 -10.79
CA ILE A 129 10.05 -15.35 -10.49
C ILE A 129 8.77 -16.07 -10.91
N ASP A 130 7.95 -16.46 -9.94
CA ASP A 130 6.61 -16.96 -10.20
C ASP A 130 5.64 -15.81 -10.54
N LEU A 131 5.52 -15.53 -11.84
CA LEU A 131 4.65 -14.47 -12.34
C LEU A 131 3.17 -14.71 -12.03
N ASN A 132 2.73 -15.98 -11.90
CA ASN A 132 1.36 -16.28 -11.54
C ASN A 132 1.06 -15.79 -10.11
N HIS A 133 1.90 -16.18 -9.16
CA HIS A 133 1.76 -15.75 -7.77
C HIS A 133 1.97 -14.25 -7.60
N TRP A 134 2.96 -13.68 -8.30
CA TRP A 134 3.33 -12.27 -8.14
C TRP A 134 2.28 -11.28 -8.67
N LEU A 135 1.54 -11.66 -9.73
CA LEU A 135 0.48 -10.83 -10.35
C LEU A 135 -0.94 -11.29 -9.98
N GLU A 136 -1.07 -12.32 -9.15
CA GLU A 136 -2.38 -12.75 -8.68
C GLU A 136 -2.92 -11.78 -7.63
N GLY A 137 -4.21 -11.43 -7.75
CA GLY A 137 -4.91 -10.67 -6.74
C GLY A 137 -5.51 -11.57 -5.65
N PHE A 138 -6.57 -11.10 -5.03
CA PHE A 138 -7.30 -11.86 -4.03
C PHE A 138 -8.77 -12.05 -4.47
N ARG A 139 -9.46 -13.01 -3.84
CA ARG A 139 -10.88 -13.30 -4.13
C ARG A 139 -11.82 -12.72 -3.09
N ASP A 140 -11.34 -12.58 -1.86
CA ASP A 140 -12.13 -12.17 -0.71
C ASP A 140 -11.33 -11.15 0.12
N THR A 141 -11.88 -9.96 0.27
CA THR A 141 -11.20 -8.84 0.95
C THR A 141 -10.95 -9.13 2.43
N PRO A 142 -11.93 -9.59 3.23
CA PRO A 142 -11.69 -9.95 4.63
C PRO A 142 -10.60 -11.00 4.83
N THR A 143 -10.59 -12.05 4.03
CA THR A 143 -9.55 -13.09 4.07
C THR A 143 -8.17 -12.53 3.73
N SER A 144 -8.09 -11.65 2.75
CA SER A 144 -6.85 -10.97 2.36
C SER A 144 -6.30 -10.10 3.48
N VAL A 145 -7.16 -9.34 4.17
CA VAL A 145 -6.78 -8.53 5.34
C VAL A 145 -6.22 -9.44 6.45
N ARG A 146 -6.96 -10.50 6.83
CA ARG A 146 -6.49 -11.46 7.86
C ARG A 146 -5.14 -12.07 7.52
N LYS A 147 -4.95 -12.50 6.26
CA LYS A 147 -3.68 -13.06 5.80
C LYS A 147 -2.54 -12.05 5.91
N THR A 148 -2.76 -10.81 5.48
CA THR A 148 -1.75 -9.74 5.55
C THR A 148 -1.39 -9.42 7.01
N VAL A 149 -2.38 -9.25 7.89
CA VAL A 149 -2.17 -9.05 9.34
C VAL A 149 -1.38 -10.21 9.94
N GLN A 150 -1.75 -11.46 9.61
CA GLN A 150 -1.05 -12.63 10.11
C GLN A 150 0.40 -12.68 9.62
N THR A 151 0.63 -12.38 8.33
CA THR A 151 1.99 -12.33 7.77
C THR A 151 2.87 -11.31 8.49
N ILE A 152 2.31 -10.13 8.83
CA ILE A 152 3.04 -9.11 9.58
C ILE A 152 3.32 -9.61 11.01
N LYS A 153 2.31 -10.08 11.74
CA LYS A 153 2.43 -10.57 13.14
C LYS A 153 3.41 -11.73 13.30
N THR A 154 3.54 -12.58 12.29
CA THR A 154 4.44 -13.75 12.34
C THR A 154 5.80 -13.52 11.71
N HIS A 155 6.02 -12.35 11.14
CA HIS A 155 7.31 -12.04 10.51
C HIS A 155 8.44 -12.00 11.56
N PRO A 156 9.59 -12.68 11.33
CA PRO A 156 10.64 -12.81 12.34
C PRO A 156 11.29 -11.48 12.76
N LEU A 157 11.19 -10.44 11.94
CA LEU A 157 11.74 -9.11 12.22
C LEU A 157 10.70 -8.12 12.77
N ILE A 158 9.47 -8.53 13.04
CA ILE A 158 8.46 -7.68 13.68
C ILE A 158 8.45 -7.99 15.18
N PRO A 159 8.72 -6.99 16.04
CA PRO A 159 8.67 -7.15 17.49
C PRO A 159 7.28 -7.55 17.97
N LYS A 160 7.20 -8.30 19.07
CA LYS A 160 5.94 -8.84 19.60
C LYS A 160 5.04 -7.80 20.27
N ASP A 161 5.58 -6.67 20.63
CA ASP A 161 4.89 -5.51 21.21
C ASP A 161 4.24 -4.61 20.17
N ILE A 162 4.51 -4.82 18.88
CA ILE A 162 3.84 -4.08 17.82
C ILE A 162 2.39 -4.54 17.68
N THR A 163 1.46 -3.59 17.85
CA THR A 163 0.03 -3.81 17.60
C THR A 163 -0.25 -3.82 16.09
N VAL A 164 -0.91 -4.87 15.59
CA VAL A 164 -1.31 -4.97 14.18
C VAL A 164 -2.79 -5.31 14.09
N ARG A 165 -3.58 -4.44 13.45
CA ARG A 165 -5.03 -4.62 13.26
C ARG A 165 -5.42 -4.47 11.81
N GLY A 166 -6.48 -5.17 11.41
CA GLY A 166 -6.97 -5.21 10.04
C GLY A 166 -8.36 -4.62 9.86
N PHE A 167 -8.54 -3.80 8.83
CA PHE A 167 -9.77 -3.05 8.56
C PHE A 167 -10.14 -3.09 7.07
N ILE A 168 -11.41 -2.82 6.80
CA ILE A 168 -11.92 -2.50 5.46
C ILE A 168 -12.57 -1.12 5.54
N ILE A 169 -12.18 -0.22 4.65
CA ILE A 169 -12.82 1.08 4.47
C ILE A 169 -13.74 1.04 3.25
N ASP A 170 -14.93 1.60 3.39
CA ASP A 170 -15.79 1.84 2.24
C ASP A 170 -15.22 2.98 1.39
N SER A 171 -15.01 2.71 0.10
CA SER A 171 -14.32 3.65 -0.82
C SER A 171 -15.17 4.84 -1.26
N GLU A 172 -16.43 4.91 -0.84
CA GLU A 172 -17.34 6.02 -1.16
C GLU A 172 -17.65 6.85 0.09
N THR A 173 -17.92 6.20 1.22
CA THR A 173 -18.37 6.85 2.45
C THR A 173 -17.27 7.05 3.49
N GLY A 174 -16.17 6.31 3.39
CA GLY A 174 -15.11 6.29 4.40
C GLY A 174 -15.48 5.48 5.66
N ALA A 175 -16.61 4.77 5.68
CA ALA A 175 -16.97 3.91 6.81
C ALA A 175 -15.91 2.81 7.02
N LEU A 176 -15.44 2.66 8.26
CA LEU A 176 -14.38 1.73 8.62
C LEU A 176 -14.94 0.56 9.43
N GLU A 177 -14.68 -0.67 8.97
CA GLU A 177 -15.03 -1.91 9.64
C GLU A 177 -13.76 -2.62 10.09
N GLU A 178 -13.69 -3.05 11.35
CA GLU A 178 -12.60 -3.88 11.85
C GLU A 178 -12.83 -5.35 11.52
N ILE A 179 -11.78 -6.01 11.01
CA ILE A 179 -11.81 -7.41 10.56
C ILE A 179 -11.03 -8.33 11.51
N CYS A 180 -9.94 -7.86 12.12
CA CYS A 180 -9.10 -8.62 13.06
C CYS A 180 -8.03 -7.75 13.76
#